data_1fa2e40da20128f1ddf3429317db50f3
#
_entry.id   1fa2e40da20128f1ddf3429317db50f3
#
_cell.length_a   1.000
_cell.length_b   1.000
_cell.length_c   1.000
_cell.angle_alpha   90.00
_cell.angle_beta   90.00
_cell.angle_gamma   90.00
#
_symmetry.space_group_name_H-M   'P 1'
#
loop_
_entity.id
_entity.type
_entity.pdbx_description
1 polymer ?
#
loop_
_entity_poly.entity_id
_entity_poly.type
_entity_poly.pdbx_seq_one_letter_code
_entity_poly.pdbx_strand_id
1 'polypeptide(L)'
;MLSNVMDDVVEPVAEDFQLPRILAALADPNRLAAVRFVARNGESWCTQVMEEAVLPMTKSTFSHHLRILREAGVVTKRIQGARGYTSLRKDDLDSRFPGLIDSIVNVAQLVTSDDVTRAQAQRKASTAYTPNDSKPLASMVVSSGERSKASKPTHQ
;
A
#
# COMPACT_ATOMS: atom_id res chain seq x y z
N MET A 1 -26.91 24.25 7.28
CA MET A 1 -26.56 22.90 7.77
C MET A 1 -26.05 22.08 6.60
N LEU A 2 -24.77 22.20 6.32
CA LEU A 2 -24.12 21.30 5.35
C LEU A 2 -23.55 20.13 6.17
N SER A 3 -24.33 19.08 6.26
CA SER A 3 -23.87 17.79 6.76
C SER A 3 -22.65 17.38 5.93
N ASN A 4 -21.55 17.19 6.60
CA ASN A 4 -20.28 16.78 6.05
C ASN A 4 -20.42 15.34 5.51
N VAL A 5 -20.89 15.21 4.26
CA VAL A 5 -21.16 13.95 3.55
C VAL A 5 -19.86 13.15 3.27
N MET A 6 -18.71 13.64 3.73
CA MET A 6 -17.40 13.01 3.46
C MET A 6 -16.89 12.07 4.56
N ASP A 7 -17.66 11.79 5.60
CA ASP A 7 -17.16 10.95 6.71
C ASP A 7 -18.03 9.71 6.98
N ASP A 8 -18.70 9.21 5.96
CA ASP A 8 -19.54 8.01 6.03
C ASP A 8 -18.71 6.72 5.89
N VAL A 9 -17.61 6.66 6.66
CA VAL A 9 -16.82 5.44 6.77
C VAL A 9 -17.43 4.58 7.88
N VAL A 10 -18.00 3.45 7.50
CA VAL A 10 -18.42 2.44 8.46
C VAL A 10 -17.18 1.76 9.01
N GLU A 11 -16.86 2.06 10.27
CA GLU A 11 -15.78 1.39 10.97
C GLU A 11 -16.24 -0.01 11.40
N PRO A 12 -15.48 -1.08 11.10
CA PRO A 12 -15.85 -2.43 11.47
C PRO A 12 -15.85 -2.61 13.01
N VAL A 13 -16.72 -3.43 13.53
CA VAL A 13 -16.64 -3.89 14.92
C VAL A 13 -15.46 -4.87 15.07
N ALA A 14 -14.97 -5.06 16.28
CA ALA A 14 -13.76 -5.86 16.52
C ALA A 14 -13.92 -7.32 16.02
N GLU A 15 -15.14 -7.86 16.11
CA GLU A 15 -15.46 -9.22 15.66
C GLU A 15 -15.27 -9.40 14.15
N ASP A 16 -15.44 -8.33 13.37
CA ASP A 16 -15.33 -8.33 11.89
C ASP A 16 -13.90 -8.03 11.40
N PHE A 17 -12.94 -7.88 12.30
CA PHE A 17 -11.56 -7.62 11.92
C PHE A 17 -10.96 -8.76 11.11
N GLN A 18 -10.41 -8.42 9.96
CA GLN A 18 -9.76 -9.35 9.05
C GLN A 18 -8.27 -9.06 8.96
N LEU A 19 -7.46 -10.01 9.41
CA LEU A 19 -6.00 -9.88 9.40
C LEU A 19 -5.44 -9.47 8.03
N PRO A 20 -5.88 -10.05 6.88
CA PRO A 20 -5.38 -9.62 5.58
C PRO A 20 -5.67 -8.16 5.26
N ARG A 21 -6.82 -7.63 5.67
CA ARG A 21 -7.19 -6.21 5.49
C ARG A 21 -6.30 -5.30 6.32
N ILE A 22 -6.06 -5.67 7.57
CA ILE A 22 -5.17 -4.92 8.48
C ILE A 22 -3.76 -4.89 7.91
N LEU A 23 -3.21 -6.03 7.50
CA LEU A 23 -1.88 -6.11 6.91
C LEU A 23 -1.76 -5.31 5.60
N ALA A 24 -2.77 -5.37 4.73
CA ALA A 24 -2.82 -4.58 3.51
C ALA A 24 -2.88 -3.07 3.79
N ALA A 25 -3.64 -2.66 4.82
CA ALA A 25 -3.69 -1.26 5.25
C ALA A 25 -2.34 -0.79 5.79
N LEU A 26 -1.60 -1.63 6.51
CA LEU A 26 -0.29 -1.30 7.09
C LEU A 26 0.89 -1.46 6.11
N ALA A 27 0.69 -2.09 4.95
CA ALA A 27 1.74 -2.30 3.95
C ALA A 27 2.22 -1.00 3.27
N ASP A 28 1.45 0.07 3.34
CA ASP A 28 1.87 1.38 2.81
C ASP A 28 2.75 2.11 3.83
N PRO A 29 3.93 2.62 3.45
CA PRO A 29 4.86 3.26 4.37
C PRO A 29 4.30 4.52 5.05
N ASN A 30 3.47 5.29 4.37
CA ASN A 30 2.89 6.50 4.94
C ASN A 30 1.80 6.16 5.97
N ARG A 31 0.97 5.16 5.67
CA ARG A 31 -0.03 4.67 6.64
C ARG A 31 0.65 4.06 7.86
N LEU A 32 1.71 3.29 7.66
CA LEU A 32 2.50 2.73 8.76
C LEU A 32 3.13 3.83 9.62
N ALA A 33 3.68 4.89 9.01
CA ALA A 33 4.23 6.03 9.73
C ALA A 33 3.16 6.75 10.56
N ALA A 34 1.97 6.98 10.01
CA ALA A 34 0.85 7.57 10.73
C ALA A 34 0.42 6.70 11.93
N VAL A 35 0.27 5.39 11.74
CA VAL A 35 -0.09 4.45 12.82
C VAL A 35 0.97 4.45 13.93
N ARG A 36 2.25 4.47 13.58
CA ARG A 36 3.35 4.54 14.55
C ARG A 36 3.35 5.84 15.34
N PHE A 37 3.05 6.94 14.67
CA PHE A 37 2.93 8.24 15.35
C PHE A 37 1.81 8.18 16.39
N VAL A 38 0.61 7.74 15.99
CA VAL A 38 -0.55 7.65 16.89
C VAL A 38 -0.33 6.61 18.01
N ALA A 39 0.35 5.51 17.72
CA ALA A 39 0.67 4.51 18.74
C ALA A 39 1.58 5.05 19.85
N ARG A 40 2.47 6.01 19.52
CA ARG A 40 3.40 6.62 20.48
C ARG A 40 2.81 7.82 21.22
N ASN A 41 2.02 8.62 20.51
CA ASN A 41 1.53 9.92 21.02
C ASN A 41 0.07 9.85 21.51
N GLY A 42 -0.62 8.71 21.29
CA GLY A 42 -2.04 8.59 21.59
C GLY A 42 -2.93 9.33 20.58
N GLU A 43 -4.14 9.68 21.00
CA GLU A 43 -5.08 10.43 20.17
C GLU A 43 -4.46 11.74 19.71
N SER A 44 -4.44 11.97 18.41
CA SER A 44 -3.77 13.13 17.80
C SER A 44 -4.63 13.76 16.71
N TRP A 45 -4.47 15.05 16.46
CA TRP A 45 -5.14 15.72 15.36
C TRP A 45 -4.65 15.16 14.03
N CYS A 46 -5.55 14.99 13.08
CA CYS A 46 -5.19 14.49 11.76
C CYS A 46 -4.11 15.35 11.08
N THR A 47 -4.17 16.69 11.23
CA THR A 47 -3.15 17.59 10.70
C THR A 47 -1.80 17.43 11.42
N GLN A 48 -1.80 17.27 12.74
CA GLN A 48 -0.60 17.02 13.52
C GLN A 48 0.08 15.72 13.11
N VAL A 49 -0.69 14.64 12.94
CA VAL A 49 -0.14 13.35 12.46
C VAL A 49 0.56 13.53 11.13
N MET A 50 -0.04 14.28 10.22
CA MET A 50 0.54 14.52 8.90
C MET A 50 1.84 15.33 8.97
N GLU A 51 1.87 16.37 9.79
CA GLU A 51 3.02 17.29 9.92
C GLU A 51 4.17 16.67 10.70
N GLU A 52 3.90 16.08 11.86
CA GLU A 52 4.95 15.54 12.74
C GLU A 52 5.46 14.14 12.28
N ALA A 53 4.63 13.34 11.61
CA ALA A 53 5.12 12.14 10.96
C ALA A 53 5.84 12.44 9.62
N VAL A 54 5.98 13.74 9.26
CA VAL A 54 6.69 14.20 8.05
C VAL A 54 6.19 13.49 6.79
N LEU A 55 4.87 13.45 6.60
CA LEU A 55 4.27 12.77 5.48
C LEU A 55 4.25 13.68 4.24
N PRO A 56 4.94 13.33 3.15
CA PRO A 56 5.06 14.17 1.96
C PRO A 56 3.80 14.08 1.07
N MET A 57 2.67 14.54 1.60
CA MET A 57 1.38 14.43 0.90
C MET A 57 0.45 15.60 1.23
N THR A 58 -0.61 15.74 0.44
CA THR A 58 -1.67 16.71 0.68
C THR A 58 -2.63 16.23 1.77
N LYS A 59 -3.39 17.16 2.37
CA LYS A 59 -4.46 16.83 3.34
C LYS A 59 -5.50 15.88 2.75
N SER A 60 -5.84 16.04 1.48
CA SER A 60 -6.79 15.17 0.78
C SER A 60 -6.26 13.74 0.67
N THR A 61 -4.99 13.57 0.27
CA THR A 61 -4.33 12.27 0.21
C THR A 61 -4.25 11.63 1.59
N PHE A 62 -3.90 12.41 2.61
CA PHE A 62 -3.84 11.91 3.98
C PHE A 62 -5.21 11.46 4.49
N SER A 63 -6.27 12.21 4.20
CA SER A 63 -7.66 11.81 4.53
C SER A 63 -8.03 10.48 3.88
N HIS A 64 -7.58 10.23 2.64
CA HIS A 64 -7.79 8.95 1.97
C HIS A 64 -7.01 7.82 2.68
N HIS A 65 -5.77 8.05 3.11
CA HIS A 65 -5.00 7.06 3.89
C HIS A 65 -5.67 6.75 5.23
N LEU A 66 -6.17 7.76 5.95
CA LEU A 66 -6.91 7.56 7.19
C LEU A 66 -8.21 6.78 6.96
N ARG A 67 -8.90 7.01 5.85
CA ARG A 67 -10.08 6.24 5.49
C ARG A 67 -9.78 4.75 5.35
N ILE A 68 -8.72 4.39 4.63
CA ILE A 68 -8.29 3.00 4.47
C ILE A 68 -7.97 2.36 5.83
N LEU A 69 -7.29 3.07 6.71
CA LEU A 69 -6.97 2.59 8.06
C LEU A 69 -8.23 2.38 8.92
N ARG A 70 -9.22 3.26 8.79
CA ARG A 70 -10.51 3.16 9.49
C ARG A 70 -11.34 1.96 8.98
N GLU A 71 -11.45 1.81 7.66
CA GLU A 71 -12.13 0.68 7.01
C GLU A 71 -11.51 -0.67 7.36
N ALA A 72 -10.20 -0.69 7.64
CA ALA A 72 -9.51 -1.89 8.12
C ALA A 72 -9.64 -2.12 9.64
N GLY A 73 -10.18 -1.14 10.38
CA GLY A 73 -10.30 -1.21 11.84
C GLY A 73 -9.02 -0.91 12.61
N VAL A 74 -8.00 -0.34 11.95
CA VAL A 74 -6.71 -0.03 12.60
C VAL A 74 -6.81 1.22 13.47
N VAL A 75 -7.48 2.25 12.96
CA VAL A 75 -7.69 3.51 13.68
C VAL A 75 -9.17 3.88 13.70
N THR A 76 -9.55 4.70 14.65
CA THR A 76 -10.85 5.38 14.69
C THR A 76 -10.66 6.87 14.54
N LYS A 77 -11.72 7.59 14.16
CA LYS A 77 -11.74 9.04 14.04
C LYS A 77 -12.87 9.64 14.86
N ARG A 78 -12.54 10.62 15.65
CA ARG A 78 -13.50 11.41 16.41
C ARG A 78 -13.46 12.86 15.95
N ILE A 79 -14.62 13.47 15.77
CA ILE A 79 -14.74 14.88 15.42
C ILE A 79 -15.11 15.66 16.67
N GLN A 80 -14.38 16.74 16.94
CA GLN A 80 -14.68 17.67 18.01
C GLN A 80 -14.57 19.11 17.49
N GLY A 81 -15.73 19.76 17.34
CA GLY A 81 -15.81 21.05 16.67
C GLY A 81 -15.37 20.94 15.20
N ALA A 82 -14.42 21.77 14.78
CA ALA A 82 -13.86 21.75 13.43
C ALA A 82 -12.66 20.80 13.27
N ARG A 83 -12.30 20.04 14.31
CA ARG A 83 -11.07 19.24 14.35
C ARG A 83 -11.40 17.74 14.32
N GLY A 84 -10.68 16.99 13.49
CA GLY A 84 -10.69 15.55 13.49
C GLY A 84 -9.50 15.00 14.27
N TYR A 85 -9.78 14.12 15.21
CA TYR A 85 -8.79 13.37 15.99
C TYR A 85 -8.77 11.93 15.51
N THR A 86 -7.59 11.35 15.47
CA THR A 86 -7.43 9.93 15.17
C THR A 86 -6.71 9.24 16.32
N SER A 87 -7.14 8.02 16.63
CA SER A 87 -6.54 7.17 17.65
C SER A 87 -6.43 5.74 17.15
N LEU A 88 -5.46 5.01 17.69
CA LEU A 88 -5.26 3.59 17.41
C LEU A 88 -6.29 2.77 18.19
N ARG A 89 -6.91 1.80 17.53
CA ARG A 89 -7.83 0.84 18.16
C ARG A 89 -7.07 -0.32 18.79
N LYS A 90 -6.12 0.00 19.69
CA LYS A 90 -5.17 -0.96 20.22
C LYS A 90 -5.86 -2.11 20.95
N ASP A 91 -6.81 -1.82 21.81
CA ASP A 91 -7.50 -2.83 22.65
C ASP A 91 -8.30 -3.80 21.77
N ASP A 92 -8.99 -3.29 20.76
CA ASP A 92 -9.74 -4.12 19.81
C ASP A 92 -8.79 -5.01 18.99
N LEU A 93 -7.68 -4.45 18.54
CA LEU A 93 -6.67 -5.17 17.75
C LEU A 93 -5.97 -6.24 18.61
N ASP A 94 -5.61 -5.92 19.84
CA ASP A 94 -4.96 -6.87 20.75
C ASP A 94 -5.92 -7.98 21.20
N SER A 95 -7.22 -7.70 21.30
CA SER A 95 -8.22 -8.75 21.61
C SER A 95 -8.31 -9.81 20.51
N ARG A 96 -8.13 -9.41 19.24
CA ARG A 96 -8.22 -10.30 18.07
C ARG A 96 -6.88 -10.84 17.60
N PHE A 97 -5.84 -10.04 17.70
CA PHE A 97 -4.49 -10.32 17.21
C PHE A 97 -3.46 -9.88 18.24
N PRO A 98 -3.32 -10.59 19.37
CA PRO A 98 -2.45 -10.18 20.47
C PRO A 98 -1.01 -9.93 20.02
N GLY A 99 -0.46 -8.76 20.36
CA GLY A 99 0.92 -8.38 20.06
C GLY A 99 1.22 -8.03 18.61
N LEU A 100 0.22 -8.10 17.68
CA LEU A 100 0.42 -7.75 16.28
C LEU A 100 0.89 -6.30 16.11
N ILE A 101 0.19 -5.37 16.73
CA ILE A 101 0.50 -3.94 16.59
C ILE A 101 1.82 -3.61 17.28
N ASP A 102 2.07 -4.14 18.46
CA ASP A 102 3.33 -3.90 19.17
C ASP A 102 4.53 -4.42 18.37
N SER A 103 4.42 -5.58 17.75
CA SER A 103 5.45 -6.11 16.86
C SER A 103 5.72 -5.21 15.67
N ILE A 104 4.67 -4.72 15.00
CA ILE A 104 4.79 -3.86 13.81
C ILE A 104 5.35 -2.48 14.18
N VAL A 105 4.89 -1.88 15.29
CA VAL A 105 5.34 -0.56 15.74
C VAL A 105 6.79 -0.60 16.21
N ASN A 106 7.20 -1.66 16.92
CA ASN A 106 8.54 -1.80 17.49
C ASN A 106 9.59 -2.21 16.45
N VAL A 107 9.28 -3.14 15.55
CA VAL A 107 10.22 -3.56 14.47
C VAL A 107 10.59 -2.39 13.57
N ALA A 108 9.68 -1.46 13.38
CA ALA A 108 9.96 -0.28 12.58
C ALA A 108 10.93 0.73 13.25
N GLN A 109 11.36 0.51 14.48
CA GLN A 109 12.51 1.25 15.06
C GLN A 109 13.86 0.70 14.58
N LEU A 110 13.88 -0.53 14.04
CA LEU A 110 15.08 -1.15 13.49
C LEU A 110 15.31 -0.79 12.00
N VAL A 111 14.28 -0.28 11.33
CA VAL A 111 14.42 0.27 9.97
C VAL A 111 14.85 1.72 10.12
N THR A 112 16.13 1.97 9.99
CA THR A 112 16.70 3.30 10.05
C THR A 112 16.24 4.16 8.86
N SER A 113 16.30 5.49 9.01
CA SER A 113 16.04 6.45 7.93
C SER A 113 16.80 6.12 6.62
N ASP A 114 17.94 5.46 6.73
CA ASP A 114 18.76 5.02 5.61
C ASP A 114 18.09 3.93 4.77
N ASP A 115 17.34 3.03 5.37
CA ASP A 115 16.61 1.98 4.66
C ASP A 115 15.42 2.55 3.87
N VAL A 116 14.74 3.57 4.41
CA VAL A 116 13.66 4.28 3.72
C VAL A 116 14.21 5.05 2.51
N THR A 117 15.34 5.72 2.68
CA THR A 117 16.03 6.46 1.61
C THR A 117 16.50 5.50 0.52
N ARG A 118 17.04 4.35 0.90
CA ARG A 118 17.51 3.30 -0.02
C ARG A 118 16.37 2.68 -0.80
N ALA A 119 15.23 2.39 -0.16
CA ALA A 119 14.03 1.88 -0.81
C ALA A 119 13.41 2.90 -1.78
N GLN A 120 13.44 4.19 -1.44
CA GLN A 120 12.97 5.27 -2.32
C GLN A 120 13.91 5.46 -3.53
N ALA A 121 15.22 5.36 -3.35
CA ALA A 121 16.19 5.41 -4.42
C ALA A 121 16.04 4.23 -5.40
N GLN A 122 15.79 3.04 -4.88
CA GLN A 122 15.53 1.84 -5.70
C GLN A 122 14.23 1.95 -6.49
N ARG A 123 13.16 2.54 -5.92
CA ARG A 123 11.91 2.80 -6.65
C ARG A 123 12.10 3.81 -7.78
N LYS A 124 12.89 4.87 -7.56
CA LYS A 124 13.25 5.84 -8.62
C LYS A 124 14.07 5.20 -9.74
N ALA A 125 14.99 4.31 -9.40
CA ALA A 125 15.79 3.57 -10.38
C ALA A 125 14.96 2.57 -11.18
N SER A 126 13.95 1.93 -10.56
CA SER A 126 13.03 1.00 -11.22
C SER A 126 12.02 1.69 -12.14
N THR A 127 11.70 2.98 -11.89
CA THR A 127 10.82 3.76 -12.78
C THR A 127 11.58 4.31 -14.00
N ALA A 128 12.90 4.24 -14.02
CA ALA A 128 13.75 4.64 -15.15
C ALA A 128 13.97 3.51 -16.19
N TYR A 129 13.31 2.36 -16.02
CA TYR A 129 13.27 1.35 -17.07
C TYR A 129 12.28 1.80 -18.16
N THR A 130 12.77 2.50 -19.15
CA THR A 130 12.10 2.66 -20.44
C THR A 130 12.31 1.36 -21.24
N PRO A 131 11.27 0.61 -21.57
CA PRO A 131 11.40 -0.47 -22.54
C PRO A 131 11.45 0.17 -23.93
N ASN A 132 12.63 0.61 -24.34
CA ASN A 132 12.89 0.97 -25.73
C ASN A 132 13.87 -0.05 -26.30
N ASP A 133 13.38 -1.20 -26.59
CA ASP A 133 13.91 -2.10 -27.60
C ASP A 133 12.74 -2.90 -28.21
N SER A 134 11.90 -2.15 -28.89
CA SER A 134 11.03 -2.71 -29.93
C SER A 134 11.91 -3.09 -31.11
N LYS A 135 12.69 -4.14 -30.96
CA LYS A 135 13.24 -4.84 -32.10
C LYS A 135 12.14 -5.74 -32.63
N PRO A 136 11.61 -5.49 -33.84
CA PRO A 136 10.60 -6.35 -34.40
C PRO A 136 11.20 -7.71 -34.66
N LEU A 137 10.63 -8.75 -34.07
CA LEU A 137 10.85 -10.17 -34.41
C LEU A 137 10.24 -10.49 -35.78
N ALA A 138 10.71 -9.81 -36.81
CA ALA A 138 10.33 -10.04 -38.19
C ALA A 138 11.57 -10.21 -39.06
N SER A 139 12.42 -11.17 -38.76
CA SER A 139 13.40 -11.67 -39.75
C SER A 139 14.07 -12.96 -39.29
N MET A 140 13.25 -13.98 -38.97
CA MET A 140 13.76 -15.34 -38.85
C MET A 140 12.74 -16.36 -39.42
N VAL A 141 12.26 -16.07 -40.59
CA VAL A 141 11.65 -17.07 -41.47
C VAL A 141 12.21 -16.75 -42.82
N VAL A 142 13.19 -17.44 -43.23
CA VAL A 142 13.49 -17.95 -44.57
C VAL A 142 14.86 -18.60 -44.46
N SER A 143 14.93 -19.85 -44.57
CA SER A 143 15.87 -20.60 -45.38
C SER A 143 15.97 -22.03 -44.88
N SER A 144 15.24 -22.86 -45.45
CA SER A 144 15.67 -24.22 -45.81
C SER A 144 14.69 -24.74 -46.83
N GLY A 145 14.91 -24.24 -48.01
CA GLY A 145 14.47 -24.93 -49.19
C GLY A 145 15.43 -26.07 -49.47
N GLU A 146 15.02 -26.83 -50.42
CA GLU A 146 15.73 -27.78 -51.27
C GLU A 146 15.55 -29.26 -50.94
N ARG A 147 14.73 -29.75 -51.82
CA ARG A 147 15.04 -30.85 -52.78
C ARG A 147 15.01 -32.25 -52.20
N SER A 148 14.03 -32.96 -52.61
CA SER A 148 14.32 -34.19 -53.35
C SER A 148 13.12 -34.65 -54.17
N LYS A 149 13.33 -34.62 -55.41
CA LYS A 149 12.96 -35.31 -56.63
C LYS A 149 12.59 -36.80 -56.48
N ALA A 150 11.64 -37.11 -57.34
CA ALA A 150 11.51 -38.41 -58.07
C ALA A 150 10.87 -39.53 -57.24
N SER A 151 9.91 -40.26 -57.70
CA SER A 151 9.72 -40.87 -58.99
C SER A 151 8.30 -41.48 -59.06
N LYS A 152 7.66 -41.39 -60.20
CA LYS A 152 6.68 -42.39 -60.66
C LYS A 152 7.41 -43.71 -60.97
N PRO A 153 6.74 -44.87 -60.96
CA PRO A 153 6.06 -45.39 -62.12
C PRO A 153 4.74 -46.14 -61.79
N THR A 154 3.71 -45.98 -62.59
CA THR A 154 3.14 -46.84 -63.59
C THR A 154 3.07 -48.35 -63.25
N HIS A 155 1.91 -48.87 -63.26
CA HIS A 155 1.37 -50.08 -63.85
C HIS A 155 0.22 -50.64 -63.03
N GLN A 156 -0.75 -50.82 -63.68
CA GLN A 156 -1.82 -51.67 -64.17
C GLN A 156 -3.09 -51.55 -63.39
#